data_f438f3d375f798dba63886a96653a1b9
#
_entry.id   f438f3d375f798dba63886a96653a1b9
#
_cell.length_a   1.000
_cell.length_b   1.000
_cell.length_c   1.000
_cell.angle_alpha   90.00
_cell.angle_beta   90.00
_cell.angle_gamma   90.00
#
_symmetry.space_group_name_H-M   'P 1'
#
loop_
_entity.id
_entity.type
_entity.pdbx_description
1 polymer ?
#
loop_
_entity_poly.entity_id
_entity_poly.type
_entity_poly.pdbx_seq_one_letter_code
_entity_poly.pdbx_strand_id
1 'polypeptide(L)'
;MNTVQVETKPFDGQKPGTSGLRKAVKVFQQPNYTENFVQAVFSAVQPSAVGSTVVVGGDGRFFCAEAVDLIIKIAAANGVKKLIVGHKGILSTPAVSCIIRKYKATGGIVLTASHNPGGPNNDFGIKYNTSNGGPAPESVTNAIFELTKNITSYKIVPNLKCSIDYCGLQYFKVDGREFEVEVIDSVVDYLQLMKSIFDFDIIRKLIKGSENKAPFNMLIDSMNGVTGPYVKKIFIEELGAPSNNAINVVPLTDFGGLHPDPNLTYASTLVKALQDGEYDLGAAFDGDGDRNMILGKKAFFINPSDSLAVLANNLECIPYFKTNGVKGFARSMPTGAAVDRVAAKCGKELFEVPTGWKFFGNLMDAGRLSLCGEESFGTGSDHIREKDGIWAVLAWLSVIANTGQSVETILINHWKTFGRNFFTRYDYENCESEPCNQMMSEFEKYITDPKIKGQKFIFGSKVYILKQADNFEYCDPIDKSVTRKQGIRVLFEDGSRFVFRLSGTGSSGATIRLYAESYEPPTSNILEDAQVALNPLVQIALEISKLSQFTGRTAPTVIT
;
A
#
# COMPACT_ATOMS: atom_id res chain seq x y z
N MET A 1 -35.98 15.79 -8.12
CA MET A 1 -35.71 14.47 -8.74
C MET A 1 -36.27 13.41 -7.81
N ASN A 2 -36.66 12.25 -8.32
CA ASN A 2 -37.21 11.18 -7.52
C ASN A 2 -36.30 9.97 -7.50
N THR A 3 -36.23 9.33 -6.34
CA THR A 3 -35.59 8.03 -6.18
C THR A 3 -36.41 6.95 -6.88
N VAL A 4 -35.73 6.05 -7.57
CA VAL A 4 -36.29 4.85 -8.18
C VAL A 4 -35.72 3.64 -7.46
N GLN A 5 -36.55 2.69 -7.08
CA GLN A 5 -36.12 1.37 -6.62
C GLN A 5 -36.04 0.43 -7.81
N VAL A 6 -34.90 -0.22 -7.97
CA VAL A 6 -34.63 -1.18 -9.06
C VAL A 6 -34.49 -2.57 -8.46
N GLU A 7 -35.31 -3.50 -8.93
CA GLU A 7 -35.23 -4.92 -8.53
C GLU A 7 -33.94 -5.55 -9.08
N THR A 8 -33.31 -6.37 -8.28
CA THR A 8 -32.05 -7.04 -8.61
C THR A 8 -31.95 -8.42 -7.96
N LYS A 9 -30.87 -9.11 -8.24
CA LYS A 9 -30.52 -10.40 -7.61
C LYS A 9 -29.09 -10.35 -7.10
N PRO A 10 -28.77 -11.11 -6.03
CA PRO A 10 -27.39 -11.26 -5.56
C PRO A 10 -26.46 -11.80 -6.65
N PHE A 11 -25.20 -11.38 -6.59
CA PHE A 11 -24.11 -11.99 -7.36
C PHE A 11 -23.19 -12.76 -6.44
N ASP A 12 -22.71 -13.91 -6.92
CA ASP A 12 -21.73 -14.69 -6.19
C ASP A 12 -20.39 -13.94 -6.11
N GLY A 13 -19.70 -14.09 -4.99
CA GLY A 13 -18.33 -13.61 -4.83
C GLY A 13 -18.14 -12.11 -4.70
N GLN A 14 -19.17 -11.32 -4.34
CA GLN A 14 -19.02 -9.89 -3.99
C GLN A 14 -18.41 -9.70 -2.60
N LYS A 15 -17.47 -10.55 -2.21
CA LYS A 15 -16.79 -10.48 -0.91
C LYS A 15 -15.59 -9.52 -0.99
N PRO A 16 -15.58 -8.40 -0.23
CA PRO A 16 -14.41 -7.54 -0.14
C PRO A 16 -13.24 -8.29 0.54
N GLY A 17 -12.05 -8.15 -0.02
CA GLY A 17 -10.81 -8.51 0.66
C GLY A 17 -10.33 -7.38 1.59
N THR A 18 -9.10 -7.49 2.09
CA THR A 18 -8.45 -6.46 2.95
C THR A 18 -8.31 -5.10 2.24
N SER A 19 -8.30 -5.10 0.91
CA SER A 19 -8.16 -3.89 0.08
C SER A 19 -9.38 -3.64 -0.81
N GLY A 20 -10.57 -4.05 -0.36
CA GLY A 20 -11.83 -3.89 -1.06
C GLY A 20 -12.20 -5.04 -2.01
N LEU A 21 -13.27 -4.86 -2.77
CA LEU A 21 -13.70 -5.79 -3.82
C LEU A 21 -12.92 -5.52 -5.09
N ARG A 22 -12.13 -6.48 -5.56
CA ARG A 22 -11.36 -6.41 -6.81
C ARG A 22 -11.78 -7.52 -7.75
N LYS A 23 -12.13 -7.18 -8.98
CA LYS A 23 -12.49 -8.10 -10.07
C LYS A 23 -12.10 -7.47 -11.40
N ALA A 24 -12.13 -8.27 -12.47
CA ALA A 24 -12.00 -7.75 -13.82
C ALA A 24 -13.09 -6.70 -14.11
N VAL A 25 -12.76 -5.66 -14.89
CA VAL A 25 -13.68 -4.60 -15.30
C VAL A 25 -14.99 -5.17 -15.84
N LYS A 26 -14.91 -6.20 -16.71
CA LYS A 26 -16.09 -6.85 -17.30
C LYS A 26 -17.07 -7.42 -16.28
N VAL A 27 -16.60 -7.78 -15.08
CA VAL A 27 -17.46 -8.25 -13.99
C VAL A 27 -18.23 -7.07 -13.40
N PHE A 28 -17.56 -5.94 -13.15
CA PHE A 28 -18.22 -4.72 -12.67
C PHE A 28 -19.21 -4.12 -13.69
N GLN A 29 -18.96 -4.31 -14.97
CA GLN A 29 -19.85 -3.84 -16.04
C GLN A 29 -21.11 -4.70 -16.26
N GLN A 30 -21.25 -5.83 -15.56
CA GLN A 30 -22.50 -6.59 -15.61
C GLN A 30 -23.64 -5.74 -15.05
N PRO A 31 -24.83 -5.77 -15.69
CA PRO A 31 -25.99 -5.04 -15.20
C PRO A 31 -26.27 -5.32 -13.72
N ASN A 32 -26.41 -4.29 -12.92
CA ASN A 32 -26.67 -4.31 -11.46
C ASN A 32 -25.50 -4.79 -10.58
N TYR A 33 -24.36 -5.22 -11.13
CA TYR A 33 -23.25 -5.74 -10.30
C TYR A 33 -22.64 -4.64 -9.42
N THR A 34 -22.25 -3.54 -10.03
CA THR A 34 -21.65 -2.40 -9.33
C THR A 34 -22.67 -1.73 -8.42
N GLU A 35 -23.90 -1.56 -8.89
CA GLU A 35 -25.01 -0.95 -8.15
C GLU A 35 -25.32 -1.73 -6.87
N ASN A 36 -25.35 -3.05 -6.94
CA ASN A 36 -25.57 -3.92 -5.78
C ASN A 36 -24.50 -3.71 -4.71
N PHE A 37 -23.23 -3.70 -5.12
CA PHE A 37 -22.13 -3.52 -4.19
C PHE A 37 -22.13 -2.12 -3.55
N VAL A 38 -22.34 -1.08 -4.34
CA VAL A 38 -22.42 0.31 -3.87
C VAL A 38 -23.62 0.49 -2.92
N GLN A 39 -24.79 -0.10 -3.24
CA GLN A 39 -25.93 -0.10 -2.34
C GLN A 39 -25.62 -0.79 -1.01
N ALA A 40 -24.94 -1.94 -1.05
CA ALA A 40 -24.53 -2.65 0.17
C ALA A 40 -23.55 -1.81 1.02
N VAL A 41 -22.62 -1.09 0.38
CA VAL A 41 -21.72 -0.16 1.09
C VAL A 41 -22.53 0.93 1.80
N PHE A 42 -23.46 1.64 1.12
CA PHE A 42 -24.27 2.67 1.76
C PHE A 42 -25.20 2.13 2.84
N SER A 43 -25.68 0.90 2.69
CA SER A 43 -26.49 0.24 3.72
C SER A 43 -25.68 -0.15 4.96
N ALA A 44 -24.35 -0.32 4.82
CA ALA A 44 -23.44 -0.65 5.92
C ALA A 44 -22.80 0.56 6.60
N VAL A 45 -22.99 1.79 6.06
CA VAL A 45 -22.41 3.03 6.65
C VAL A 45 -22.94 3.25 8.06
N GLN A 46 -22.05 3.51 8.99
CA GLN A 46 -22.36 3.78 10.39
C GLN A 46 -22.16 5.25 10.75
N PRO A 47 -23.04 5.86 11.54
CA PRO A 47 -24.30 5.29 12.09
C PRO A 47 -25.42 5.19 11.04
N SER A 48 -25.33 5.92 9.93
CA SER A 48 -26.29 5.90 8.81
C SER A 48 -25.74 6.62 7.58
N ALA A 49 -26.11 6.18 6.39
CA ALA A 49 -25.86 6.94 5.16
C ALA A 49 -26.70 8.24 5.09
N VAL A 50 -27.89 8.22 5.70
CA VAL A 50 -28.77 9.40 5.70
C VAL A 50 -28.16 10.56 6.48
N GLY A 51 -28.01 11.70 5.81
CA GLY A 51 -27.39 12.90 6.39
C GLY A 51 -25.86 12.87 6.44
N SER A 52 -25.22 11.80 5.96
CA SER A 52 -23.75 11.64 5.98
C SER A 52 -23.04 12.51 4.94
N THR A 53 -21.74 12.72 5.17
CA THR A 53 -20.76 13.21 4.19
C THR A 53 -19.85 12.07 3.81
N VAL A 54 -19.68 11.79 2.51
CA VAL A 54 -18.85 10.70 2.00
C VAL A 54 -17.87 11.22 0.95
N VAL A 55 -16.62 10.78 1.01
CA VAL A 55 -15.57 11.12 0.04
C VAL A 55 -15.56 10.08 -1.07
N VAL A 56 -15.41 10.49 -2.31
CA VAL A 56 -15.35 9.59 -3.48
C VAL A 56 -14.22 9.99 -4.40
N GLY A 57 -13.41 9.03 -4.78
CA GLY A 57 -12.38 9.20 -5.80
C GLY A 57 -11.56 7.94 -6.01
N GLY A 58 -10.65 7.97 -6.95
CA GLY A 58 -9.83 6.81 -7.27
C GLY A 58 -8.62 7.14 -8.14
N ASP A 59 -7.97 6.10 -8.62
CA ASP A 59 -6.71 6.21 -9.36
C ASP A 59 -6.87 6.53 -10.85
N GLY A 60 -8.10 6.72 -11.31
CA GLY A 60 -8.39 7.11 -12.70
C GLY A 60 -8.33 5.95 -13.70
N ARG A 61 -8.20 4.71 -13.24
CA ARG A 61 -8.24 3.53 -14.12
C ARG A 61 -9.55 3.39 -14.86
N PHE A 62 -9.56 2.55 -15.90
CA PHE A 62 -10.75 2.29 -16.71
C PHE A 62 -11.96 1.93 -15.83
N PHE A 63 -13.13 2.44 -16.18
CA PHE A 63 -14.39 2.33 -15.45
C PHE A 63 -14.52 3.25 -14.21
N CYS A 64 -13.50 4.02 -13.85
CA CYS A 64 -13.55 4.88 -12.66
C CYS A 64 -14.61 5.99 -12.78
N ALA A 65 -14.68 6.66 -13.92
CA ALA A 65 -15.62 7.75 -14.16
C ALA A 65 -17.09 7.27 -14.15
N GLU A 66 -17.36 6.15 -14.75
CA GLU A 66 -18.70 5.52 -14.76
C GLU A 66 -19.11 5.09 -13.34
N ALA A 67 -18.17 4.53 -12.57
CA ALA A 67 -18.43 4.15 -11.20
C ALA A 67 -18.71 5.38 -10.30
N VAL A 68 -18.01 6.50 -10.50
CA VAL A 68 -18.29 7.76 -9.79
C VAL A 68 -19.72 8.24 -10.08
N ASP A 69 -20.15 8.23 -11.34
CA ASP A 69 -21.52 8.62 -11.73
C ASP A 69 -22.57 7.73 -11.06
N LEU A 70 -22.36 6.41 -11.05
CA LEU A 70 -23.24 5.47 -10.36
C LEU A 70 -23.29 5.74 -8.85
N ILE A 71 -22.13 5.97 -8.22
CA ILE A 71 -22.04 6.26 -6.77
C ILE A 71 -22.79 7.54 -6.43
N ILE A 72 -22.67 8.61 -7.22
CA ILE A 72 -23.39 9.87 -7.02
C ILE A 72 -24.90 9.65 -7.04
N LYS A 73 -25.40 8.91 -8.02
CA LYS A 73 -26.82 8.61 -8.20
C LYS A 73 -27.40 7.73 -7.08
N ILE A 74 -26.63 6.75 -6.63
CA ILE A 74 -27.03 5.84 -5.53
C ILE A 74 -26.93 6.54 -4.19
N ALA A 75 -25.89 7.34 -3.94
CA ALA A 75 -25.75 8.13 -2.72
C ALA A 75 -26.91 9.09 -2.52
N ALA A 76 -27.29 9.82 -3.58
CA ALA A 76 -28.45 10.73 -3.57
C ALA A 76 -29.74 10.01 -3.18
N ALA A 77 -29.98 8.81 -3.74
CA ALA A 77 -31.15 7.99 -3.44
C ALA A 77 -31.16 7.42 -2.01
N ASN A 78 -29.97 7.20 -1.43
CA ASN A 78 -29.83 6.68 -0.06
C ASN A 78 -29.76 7.77 1.02
N GLY A 79 -30.01 9.04 0.63
CA GLY A 79 -30.15 10.15 1.58
C GLY A 79 -28.82 10.69 2.11
N VAL A 80 -27.70 10.39 1.46
CA VAL A 80 -26.44 11.08 1.72
C VAL A 80 -26.65 12.58 1.55
N LYS A 81 -26.16 13.39 2.48
CA LYS A 81 -26.30 14.83 2.42
C LYS A 81 -25.28 15.46 1.48
N LYS A 82 -24.03 14.98 1.55
CA LYS A 82 -22.92 15.57 0.79
C LYS A 82 -21.95 14.51 0.28
N LEU A 83 -21.58 14.62 -0.98
CA LEU A 83 -20.39 13.96 -1.52
C LEU A 83 -19.26 14.97 -1.74
N ILE A 84 -18.05 14.59 -1.36
CA ILE A 84 -16.80 15.28 -1.74
C ILE A 84 -16.13 14.40 -2.77
N VAL A 85 -16.03 14.88 -4.00
CA VAL A 85 -15.55 14.10 -5.15
C VAL A 85 -14.26 14.75 -5.68
N GLY A 86 -13.24 13.95 -5.95
CA GLY A 86 -12.05 14.45 -6.63
C GLY A 86 -12.35 14.94 -8.05
N HIS A 87 -11.66 15.99 -8.49
CA HIS A 87 -11.76 16.51 -9.86
C HIS A 87 -11.55 15.37 -10.86
N LYS A 88 -12.48 15.20 -11.81
CA LYS A 88 -12.54 14.07 -12.75
C LYS A 88 -12.60 12.69 -12.09
N GLY A 89 -13.06 12.61 -10.86
CA GLY A 89 -13.07 11.38 -10.08
C GLY A 89 -11.70 10.93 -9.54
N ILE A 90 -10.65 11.76 -9.66
CA ILE A 90 -9.27 11.40 -9.32
C ILE A 90 -8.94 11.84 -7.89
N LEU A 91 -8.58 10.88 -7.04
CA LEU A 91 -7.97 11.07 -5.72
C LEU A 91 -7.05 9.88 -5.44
N SER A 92 -5.83 10.16 -5.00
CA SER A 92 -4.97 9.09 -4.49
C SER A 92 -5.55 8.48 -3.20
N THR A 93 -5.24 7.22 -2.94
CA THR A 93 -5.65 6.54 -1.69
C THR A 93 -5.23 7.33 -0.45
N PRO A 94 -3.98 7.84 -0.31
CA PRO A 94 -3.63 8.70 0.83
C PRO A 94 -4.40 10.04 0.85
N ALA A 95 -4.72 10.63 -0.29
CA ALA A 95 -5.53 11.86 -0.33
C ALA A 95 -6.97 11.61 0.15
N VAL A 96 -7.59 10.49 -0.20
CA VAL A 96 -8.91 10.11 0.34
C VAL A 96 -8.87 10.03 1.86
N SER A 97 -7.86 9.37 2.44
CA SER A 97 -7.68 9.31 3.89
C SER A 97 -7.52 10.70 4.51
N CYS A 98 -6.70 11.55 3.90
CA CYS A 98 -6.52 12.94 4.31
C CYS A 98 -7.85 13.71 4.33
N ILE A 99 -8.63 13.63 3.26
CA ILE A 99 -9.89 14.38 3.10
C ILE A 99 -10.95 13.88 4.06
N ILE A 100 -11.13 12.55 4.25
CA ILE A 100 -12.03 12.00 5.25
C ILE A 100 -11.75 12.59 6.63
N ARG A 101 -10.49 12.62 7.04
CA ARG A 101 -10.05 13.12 8.34
C ARG A 101 -10.20 14.64 8.46
N LYS A 102 -9.81 15.38 7.44
CA LYS A 102 -9.91 16.86 7.40
C LYS A 102 -11.35 17.35 7.53
N TYR A 103 -12.24 16.76 6.75
CA TYR A 103 -13.65 17.17 6.69
C TYR A 103 -14.54 16.40 7.67
N LYS A 104 -13.97 15.50 8.50
CA LYS A 104 -14.69 14.63 9.44
C LYS A 104 -15.84 13.90 8.73
N ALA A 105 -15.57 13.41 7.53
CA ALA A 105 -16.52 12.65 6.75
C ALA A 105 -16.87 11.33 7.43
N THR A 106 -18.05 10.81 7.17
CA THR A 106 -18.52 9.52 7.72
C THR A 106 -17.70 8.35 7.17
N GLY A 107 -17.14 8.51 5.98
CA GLY A 107 -16.26 7.56 5.33
C GLY A 107 -15.96 7.97 3.90
N GLY A 108 -15.37 7.05 3.14
CA GLY A 108 -15.06 7.29 1.73
C GLY A 108 -15.07 6.02 0.90
N ILE A 109 -15.32 6.18 -0.38
CA ILE A 109 -15.25 5.11 -1.39
C ILE A 109 -14.04 5.39 -2.28
N VAL A 110 -13.09 4.46 -2.31
CA VAL A 110 -11.87 4.52 -3.10
C VAL A 110 -11.98 3.56 -4.27
N LEU A 111 -11.86 4.09 -5.49
CA LEU A 111 -11.97 3.33 -6.74
C LEU A 111 -10.56 2.98 -7.22
N THR A 112 -10.10 1.79 -6.87
CA THR A 112 -8.74 1.33 -7.18
C THR A 112 -8.60 -0.18 -7.07
N ALA A 113 -7.70 -0.75 -7.85
CA ALA A 113 -7.13 -2.07 -7.64
C ALA A 113 -5.61 -1.97 -7.38
N SER A 114 -5.14 -0.80 -6.84
CA SER A 114 -3.76 -0.50 -6.46
C SER A 114 -2.79 -0.74 -7.63
N HIS A 115 -1.80 -1.61 -7.45
CA HIS A 115 -0.77 -1.93 -8.43
C HIS A 115 -1.21 -2.88 -9.56
N ASN A 116 -2.44 -3.40 -9.54
CA ASN A 116 -2.92 -4.28 -10.61
C ASN A 116 -3.08 -3.49 -11.93
N PRO A 117 -2.81 -4.12 -13.09
CA PRO A 117 -2.98 -3.48 -14.39
C PRO A 117 -4.38 -2.89 -14.59
N GLY A 118 -4.46 -1.77 -15.29
CA GLY A 118 -5.69 -1.08 -15.67
C GLY A 118 -6.09 -1.37 -17.12
N GLY A 119 -7.25 -0.84 -17.51
CA GLY A 119 -7.80 -1.00 -18.87
C GLY A 119 -9.01 -1.92 -18.93
N PRO A 120 -9.68 -1.99 -20.08
CA PRO A 120 -10.99 -2.65 -20.21
C PRO A 120 -10.99 -4.16 -19.98
N ASN A 121 -9.83 -4.80 -20.09
CA ASN A 121 -9.66 -6.24 -19.89
C ASN A 121 -8.98 -6.60 -18.57
N ASN A 122 -8.65 -5.60 -17.75
CA ASN A 122 -7.91 -5.75 -16.51
C ASN A 122 -8.78 -5.44 -15.29
N ASP A 123 -8.16 -5.12 -14.16
CA ASP A 123 -8.83 -5.07 -12.88
C ASP A 123 -9.40 -3.69 -12.55
N PHE A 124 -10.52 -3.73 -11.83
CA PHE A 124 -11.14 -2.61 -11.15
C PHE A 124 -11.41 -2.99 -9.70
N GLY A 125 -11.60 -2.00 -8.83
CA GLY A 125 -11.89 -2.25 -7.44
C GLY A 125 -12.65 -1.13 -6.76
N ILE A 126 -13.42 -1.50 -5.73
CA ILE A 126 -14.15 -0.59 -4.86
C ILE A 126 -13.78 -0.92 -3.42
N LYS A 127 -13.22 0.05 -2.72
CA LYS A 127 -12.79 -0.05 -1.32
C LYS A 127 -13.56 0.97 -0.49
N TYR A 128 -14.03 0.57 0.69
CA TYR A 128 -14.64 1.47 1.65
C TYR A 128 -13.67 1.79 2.79
N ASN A 129 -13.47 3.07 3.06
CA ASN A 129 -12.71 3.58 4.20
C ASN A 129 -13.67 4.20 5.22
N THR A 130 -13.44 3.93 6.50
CA THR A 130 -14.27 4.44 7.60
C THR A 130 -13.89 5.86 8.01
N SER A 131 -14.58 6.41 9.01
CA SER A 131 -14.43 7.81 9.45
C SER A 131 -13.04 8.17 9.98
N ASN A 132 -12.23 7.18 10.38
CA ASN A 132 -10.83 7.43 10.74
C ASN A 132 -9.92 7.67 9.51
N GLY A 133 -10.43 7.44 8.29
CA GLY A 133 -9.70 7.55 7.02
C GLY A 133 -9.01 6.26 6.57
N GLY A 134 -9.09 5.20 7.36
CA GLY A 134 -8.45 3.92 7.06
C GLY A 134 -9.39 2.88 6.46
N PRO A 135 -8.81 1.76 5.97
CA PRO A 135 -9.59 0.65 5.44
C PRO A 135 -10.62 0.14 6.45
N ALA A 136 -11.82 -0.18 5.97
CA ALA A 136 -12.89 -0.71 6.80
C ALA A 136 -12.43 -1.99 7.54
N PRO A 137 -12.74 -2.10 8.84
CA PRO A 137 -12.45 -3.31 9.60
C PRO A 137 -13.26 -4.50 9.10
N GLU A 138 -12.84 -5.70 9.48
CA GLU A 138 -13.45 -6.95 8.98
C GLU A 138 -14.94 -7.08 9.33
N SER A 139 -15.35 -6.54 10.48
CA SER A 139 -16.77 -6.47 10.86
C SER A 139 -17.61 -5.71 9.84
N VAL A 140 -17.09 -4.59 9.32
CA VAL A 140 -17.78 -3.77 8.31
C VAL A 140 -17.75 -4.44 6.93
N THR A 141 -16.61 -4.98 6.51
CA THR A 141 -16.51 -5.69 5.22
C THR A 141 -17.36 -6.96 5.18
N ASN A 142 -17.47 -7.68 6.30
CA ASN A 142 -18.38 -8.82 6.44
C ASN A 142 -19.84 -8.38 6.39
N ALA A 143 -20.20 -7.27 7.04
CA ALA A 143 -21.56 -6.72 6.96
C ALA A 143 -21.93 -6.33 5.52
N ILE A 144 -21.02 -5.69 4.78
CA ILE A 144 -21.21 -5.38 3.36
C ILE A 144 -21.44 -6.68 2.58
N PHE A 145 -20.62 -7.71 2.80
CA PHE A 145 -20.75 -9.00 2.11
C PHE A 145 -22.09 -9.68 2.40
N GLU A 146 -22.55 -9.70 3.65
CA GLU A 146 -23.86 -10.27 4.00
C GLU A 146 -25.02 -9.51 3.32
N LEU A 147 -24.89 -8.19 3.22
CA LEU A 147 -25.87 -7.38 2.48
C LEU A 147 -25.89 -7.72 0.98
N THR A 148 -24.75 -7.93 0.34
CA THR A 148 -24.69 -8.32 -1.08
C THR A 148 -25.34 -9.69 -1.34
N LYS A 149 -25.26 -10.63 -0.40
CA LYS A 149 -25.86 -11.97 -0.53
C LYS A 149 -27.39 -11.97 -0.43
N ASN A 150 -27.95 -10.95 0.20
CA ASN A 150 -29.39 -10.86 0.49
C ASN A 150 -30.07 -9.70 -0.24
N ILE A 151 -29.37 -9.03 -1.16
CA ILE A 151 -29.90 -7.87 -1.88
C ILE A 151 -31.01 -8.29 -2.86
N THR A 152 -32.13 -7.58 -2.79
CA THR A 152 -33.27 -7.78 -3.71
C THR A 152 -33.57 -6.53 -4.54
N SER A 153 -33.08 -5.37 -4.11
CA SER A 153 -33.21 -4.10 -4.82
C SER A 153 -32.15 -3.10 -4.40
N TYR A 154 -31.92 -2.11 -5.25
CA TYR A 154 -31.13 -0.92 -4.93
C TYR A 154 -31.89 0.35 -5.27
N LYS A 155 -31.46 1.47 -4.68
CA LYS A 155 -32.08 2.79 -4.91
C LYS A 155 -31.14 3.66 -5.73
N ILE A 156 -31.71 4.36 -6.72
CA ILE A 156 -30.93 5.23 -7.62
C ILE A 156 -31.77 6.45 -8.05
N VAL A 157 -31.11 7.55 -8.38
CA VAL A 157 -31.69 8.72 -9.05
C VAL A 157 -31.20 8.74 -10.51
N PRO A 158 -31.85 8.04 -11.44
CA PRO A 158 -31.29 7.77 -12.77
C PRO A 158 -31.08 9.03 -13.60
N ASN A 159 -31.88 10.06 -13.42
CA ASN A 159 -31.84 11.31 -14.18
C ASN A 159 -30.95 12.39 -13.54
N LEU A 160 -30.26 12.09 -12.44
CA LEU A 160 -29.30 13.02 -11.83
C LEU A 160 -28.08 13.16 -12.75
N LYS A 161 -27.77 14.39 -13.14
CA LYS A 161 -26.59 14.72 -13.94
C LYS A 161 -25.71 15.64 -13.09
N CYS A 162 -24.53 15.15 -12.74
CA CYS A 162 -23.52 15.88 -12.00
C CYS A 162 -22.23 15.92 -12.85
N SER A 163 -21.65 17.10 -13.04
CA SER A 163 -20.35 17.21 -13.72
C SER A 163 -19.23 17.10 -12.69
N ILE A 164 -18.25 16.27 -12.98
CA ILE A 164 -17.01 16.16 -12.21
C ILE A 164 -15.80 16.82 -12.90
N ASP A 165 -16.03 17.48 -14.03
CA ASP A 165 -14.99 18.12 -14.85
C ASP A 165 -14.54 19.48 -14.32
N TYR A 166 -15.27 20.06 -13.39
CA TYR A 166 -15.00 21.39 -12.83
C TYR A 166 -15.13 21.36 -11.31
N CYS A 167 -14.17 21.95 -10.62
CA CYS A 167 -14.24 22.13 -9.17
C CYS A 167 -15.36 23.11 -8.80
N GLY A 168 -16.10 22.79 -7.73
CA GLY A 168 -17.18 23.60 -7.21
C GLY A 168 -18.30 22.80 -6.61
N LEU A 169 -19.28 23.50 -6.05
CA LEU A 169 -20.47 22.95 -5.42
C LEU A 169 -21.64 22.85 -6.41
N GLN A 170 -22.28 21.72 -6.42
CA GLN A 170 -23.52 21.46 -7.16
C GLN A 170 -24.60 21.00 -6.19
N TYR A 171 -25.79 21.57 -6.32
CA TYR A 171 -26.91 21.33 -5.42
C TYR A 171 -28.05 20.65 -6.16
N PHE A 172 -28.61 19.65 -5.52
CA PHE A 172 -29.73 18.86 -6.05
C PHE A 172 -30.81 18.74 -5.00
N LYS A 173 -32.06 18.53 -5.45
CA LYS A 173 -33.17 18.20 -4.58
C LYS A 173 -33.73 16.83 -4.97
N VAL A 174 -33.62 15.87 -4.04
CA VAL A 174 -34.03 14.48 -4.23
C VAL A 174 -35.06 14.10 -3.17
N ASP A 175 -36.27 13.72 -3.57
CA ASP A 175 -37.40 13.39 -2.68
C ASP A 175 -37.66 14.47 -1.60
N GLY A 176 -37.49 15.73 -1.99
CA GLY A 176 -37.65 16.87 -1.09
C GLY A 176 -36.41 17.19 -0.22
N ARG A 177 -35.41 16.35 -0.19
CA ARG A 177 -34.15 16.54 0.58
C ARG A 177 -33.08 17.20 -0.25
N GLU A 178 -32.22 17.98 0.40
CA GLU A 178 -31.01 18.55 -0.23
C GLU A 178 -29.92 17.47 -0.37
N PHE A 179 -29.25 17.49 -1.51
CA PHE A 179 -28.08 16.67 -1.81
C PHE A 179 -27.02 17.56 -2.47
N GLU A 180 -25.81 17.55 -1.94
CA GLU A 180 -24.69 18.35 -2.39
C GLU A 180 -23.59 17.47 -2.98
N VAL A 181 -23.02 17.90 -4.09
CA VAL A 181 -21.77 17.35 -4.61
C VAL A 181 -20.74 18.45 -4.71
N GLU A 182 -19.68 18.35 -3.93
CA GLU A 182 -18.53 19.25 -3.99
C GLU A 182 -17.39 18.55 -4.74
N VAL A 183 -17.08 19.05 -5.92
CA VAL A 183 -15.91 18.61 -6.68
C VAL A 183 -14.71 19.44 -6.24
N ILE A 184 -13.69 18.79 -5.70
CA ILE A 184 -12.50 19.43 -5.13
C ILE A 184 -11.27 19.20 -6.01
N ASP A 185 -10.30 20.13 -5.94
CA ASP A 185 -8.97 19.89 -6.47
C ASP A 185 -8.32 18.69 -5.76
N SER A 186 -7.83 17.74 -6.54
CA SER A 186 -7.33 16.46 -6.03
C SER A 186 -6.08 16.59 -5.15
N VAL A 187 -5.35 17.69 -5.25
CA VAL A 187 -4.00 17.83 -4.67
C VAL A 187 -3.96 18.80 -3.49
N VAL A 188 -4.77 19.86 -3.51
CA VAL A 188 -4.63 21.03 -2.61
C VAL A 188 -4.65 20.62 -1.13
N ASP A 189 -5.63 19.83 -0.71
CA ASP A 189 -5.76 19.44 0.71
C ASP A 189 -4.61 18.56 1.16
N TYR A 190 -4.19 17.63 0.32
CA TYR A 190 -3.05 16.77 0.58
C TYR A 190 -1.73 17.56 0.64
N LEU A 191 -1.51 18.50 -0.29
CA LEU A 191 -0.35 19.38 -0.27
C LEU A 191 -0.29 20.21 1.03
N GLN A 192 -1.42 20.74 1.50
CA GLN A 192 -1.48 21.47 2.77
C GLN A 192 -1.05 20.59 3.95
N LEU A 193 -1.50 19.33 3.97
CA LEU A 193 -1.06 18.36 4.97
C LEU A 193 0.45 18.13 4.89
N MET A 194 1.01 17.89 3.70
CA MET A 194 2.45 17.69 3.52
C MET A 194 3.26 18.91 3.99
N LYS A 195 2.80 20.13 3.69
CA LYS A 195 3.44 21.36 4.17
C LYS A 195 3.40 21.51 5.70
N SER A 196 2.41 20.93 6.37
CA SER A 196 2.33 20.92 7.83
C SER A 196 3.24 19.88 8.50
N ILE A 197 3.67 18.87 7.75
CA ILE A 197 4.53 17.78 8.24
C ILE A 197 6.00 18.07 8.00
N PHE A 198 6.35 18.51 6.79
CA PHE A 198 7.71 18.64 6.30
C PHE A 198 8.17 20.10 6.22
N ASP A 199 9.47 20.31 6.40
CA ASP A 199 10.12 21.59 6.12
C ASP A 199 10.41 21.70 4.60
N PHE A 200 9.48 22.32 3.86
CA PHE A 200 9.62 22.51 2.42
C PHE A 200 10.79 23.42 2.05
N ASP A 201 11.22 24.33 2.95
CA ASP A 201 12.32 25.23 2.65
C ASP A 201 13.66 24.53 2.63
N ILE A 202 13.90 23.60 3.57
CA ILE A 202 15.14 22.81 3.57
C ILE A 202 15.19 21.85 2.38
N ILE A 203 14.05 21.23 2.01
CA ILE A 203 13.96 20.34 0.84
C ILE A 203 14.15 21.16 -0.46
N ARG A 204 13.57 22.33 -0.55
CA ARG A 204 13.74 23.25 -1.70
C ARG A 204 15.21 23.67 -1.87
N LYS A 205 15.89 23.98 -0.76
CA LYS A 205 17.34 24.30 -0.79
C LYS A 205 18.16 23.09 -1.25
N LEU A 206 17.82 21.89 -0.83
CA LEU A 206 18.47 20.67 -1.32
C LEU A 206 18.30 20.55 -2.84
N ILE A 207 17.08 20.65 -3.35
CA ILE A 207 16.74 20.45 -4.77
C ILE A 207 17.41 21.52 -5.64
N LYS A 208 17.34 22.79 -5.25
CA LYS A 208 17.89 23.91 -6.03
C LYS A 208 19.40 24.05 -5.92
N GLY A 209 19.98 23.46 -4.88
CA GLY A 209 21.39 23.70 -4.54
C GLY A 209 21.66 25.11 -3.99
N SER A 210 22.93 25.46 -3.86
CA SER A 210 23.42 26.77 -3.42
C SER A 210 24.74 27.07 -4.09
N GLU A 211 25.33 28.26 -3.83
CA GLU A 211 26.65 28.64 -4.37
C GLU A 211 27.73 27.58 -4.13
N ASN A 212 27.63 26.81 -3.04
CA ASN A 212 28.61 25.81 -2.64
C ASN A 212 28.11 24.36 -2.74
N LYS A 213 26.87 24.13 -3.21
CA LYS A 213 26.29 22.78 -3.36
C LYS A 213 25.56 22.67 -4.69
N ALA A 214 25.93 21.69 -5.49
CA ALA A 214 25.19 21.36 -6.72
C ALA A 214 23.71 21.05 -6.41
N PRO A 215 22.79 21.34 -7.35
CA PRO A 215 21.42 20.91 -7.26
C PRO A 215 21.31 19.39 -7.07
N PHE A 216 20.41 18.97 -6.23
CA PHE A 216 20.08 17.55 -6.03
C PHE A 216 19.20 17.08 -7.18
N ASN A 217 19.70 16.15 -7.98
CA ASN A 217 19.03 15.67 -9.17
C ASN A 217 18.25 14.39 -8.88
N MET A 218 16.93 14.42 -9.00
CA MET A 218 16.08 13.26 -8.79
C MET A 218 15.27 12.92 -10.04
N LEU A 219 14.79 11.68 -10.14
CA LEU A 219 13.83 11.26 -11.16
C LEU A 219 12.66 10.55 -10.49
N ILE A 220 11.45 11.07 -10.69
CA ILE A 220 10.22 10.53 -10.10
C ILE A 220 9.33 9.98 -11.20
N ASP A 221 8.97 8.70 -11.09
CA ASP A 221 8.08 8.01 -12.03
C ASP A 221 6.70 7.81 -11.39
N SER A 222 5.68 8.46 -11.93
CA SER A 222 4.29 8.27 -11.50
C SER A 222 3.62 7.05 -12.14
N MET A 223 4.32 6.31 -13.00
CA MET A 223 3.84 5.10 -13.70
C MET A 223 2.47 5.28 -14.36
N ASN A 224 2.19 6.49 -14.86
CA ASN A 224 0.89 6.92 -15.39
C ASN A 224 -0.30 6.70 -14.42
N GLY A 225 0.00 6.62 -13.13
CA GLY A 225 -0.97 6.53 -12.05
C GLY A 225 -1.44 7.88 -11.53
N VAL A 226 -2.21 7.84 -10.46
CA VAL A 226 -2.86 9.01 -9.87
C VAL A 226 -1.89 10.05 -9.31
N THR A 227 -0.64 9.67 -9.02
CA THR A 227 0.35 10.56 -8.40
C THR A 227 0.86 11.67 -9.33
N GLY A 228 0.66 11.55 -10.64
CA GLY A 228 1.17 12.54 -11.61
C GLY A 228 0.85 13.99 -11.27
N PRO A 229 -0.41 14.39 -11.05
CA PRO A 229 -0.79 15.73 -10.63
C PRO A 229 -0.14 16.16 -9.30
N TYR A 230 -0.02 15.24 -8.34
CA TYR A 230 0.63 15.49 -7.04
C TYR A 230 2.14 15.74 -7.21
N VAL A 231 2.81 14.92 -8.03
CA VAL A 231 4.24 15.08 -8.31
C VAL A 231 4.51 16.41 -8.98
N LYS A 232 3.71 16.80 -9.98
CA LYS A 232 3.82 18.13 -10.61
C LYS A 232 3.67 19.25 -9.60
N LYS A 233 2.62 19.20 -8.78
CA LYS A 233 2.32 20.26 -7.82
C LYS A 233 3.35 20.35 -6.71
N ILE A 234 3.71 19.22 -6.10
CA ILE A 234 4.58 19.17 -4.92
C ILE A 234 6.06 19.37 -5.31
N PHE A 235 6.58 18.49 -6.20
CA PHE A 235 8.03 18.47 -6.47
C PHE A 235 8.45 19.51 -7.49
N ILE A 236 7.66 19.75 -8.54
CA ILE A 236 8.02 20.71 -9.58
C ILE A 236 7.63 22.14 -9.18
N GLU A 237 6.35 22.40 -8.87
CA GLU A 237 5.89 23.76 -8.61
C GLU A 237 6.30 24.26 -7.23
N GLU A 238 6.06 23.50 -6.17
CA GLU A 238 6.31 23.96 -4.79
C GLU A 238 7.77 23.82 -4.36
N LEU A 239 8.40 22.69 -4.67
CA LEU A 239 9.78 22.42 -4.28
C LEU A 239 10.80 22.91 -5.33
N GLY A 240 10.36 23.19 -6.55
CA GLY A 240 11.16 23.83 -7.59
C GLY A 240 12.11 22.89 -8.32
N ALA A 241 11.80 21.59 -8.37
CA ALA A 241 12.53 20.65 -9.23
C ALA A 241 12.28 20.97 -10.71
N PRO A 242 13.25 20.71 -11.60
CA PRO A 242 13.06 20.81 -13.04
C PRO A 242 11.92 19.90 -13.53
N SER A 243 11.17 20.32 -14.53
CA SER A 243 10.02 19.55 -15.05
C SER A 243 10.41 18.18 -15.61
N ASN A 244 11.62 18.01 -16.12
CA ASN A 244 12.16 16.74 -16.60
C ASN A 244 12.59 15.77 -15.48
N ASN A 245 12.49 16.18 -14.23
CA ASN A 245 12.67 15.31 -13.07
C ASN A 245 11.43 14.46 -12.74
N ALA A 246 10.38 14.56 -13.54
CA ALA A 246 9.16 13.79 -13.37
C ALA A 246 8.74 13.17 -14.71
N ILE A 247 8.53 11.85 -14.71
CA ILE A 247 8.12 11.08 -15.88
C ILE A 247 6.80 10.36 -15.63
N ASN A 248 6.11 10.00 -16.71
CA ASN A 248 4.83 9.28 -16.68
C ASN A 248 3.78 9.95 -15.77
N VAL A 249 3.74 11.28 -15.78
CA VAL A 249 2.94 12.11 -14.85
C VAL A 249 1.51 12.38 -15.32
N VAL A 250 1.12 11.83 -16.45
CA VAL A 250 -0.28 11.91 -16.94
C VAL A 250 -1.00 10.64 -16.51
N PRO A 251 -2.02 10.72 -15.64
CA PRO A 251 -2.84 9.57 -15.32
C PRO A 251 -3.51 9.02 -16.57
N LEU A 252 -3.38 7.71 -16.81
CA LEU A 252 -4.00 7.03 -17.94
C LEU A 252 -4.89 5.90 -17.42
N THR A 253 -5.99 5.62 -18.12
CA THR A 253 -6.97 4.62 -17.68
C THR A 253 -6.45 3.19 -17.68
N ASP A 254 -5.37 2.94 -18.42
CA ASP A 254 -4.67 1.66 -18.54
C ASP A 254 -3.22 1.73 -18.02
N PHE A 255 -2.84 2.85 -17.36
CA PHE A 255 -1.46 3.11 -16.93
C PHE A 255 -0.43 3.02 -18.05
N GLY A 256 -0.82 3.40 -19.28
CA GLY A 256 0.04 3.31 -20.46
C GLY A 256 0.30 1.87 -20.93
N GLY A 257 -0.59 0.94 -20.60
CA GLY A 257 -0.45 -0.49 -20.91
C GLY A 257 0.55 -1.22 -20.00
N LEU A 258 1.01 -0.58 -18.91
CA LEU A 258 2.01 -1.13 -17.99
C LEU A 258 1.38 -1.64 -16.69
N HIS A 259 2.18 -2.40 -15.95
CA HIS A 259 1.85 -2.82 -14.58
C HIS A 259 2.35 -1.74 -13.61
N PRO A 260 1.46 -0.97 -12.96
CA PRO A 260 1.87 0.18 -12.14
C PRO A 260 2.29 -0.26 -10.73
N ASP A 261 3.31 -1.13 -10.62
CA ASP A 261 3.87 -1.63 -9.37
C ASP A 261 5.33 -1.16 -9.24
N PRO A 262 5.69 -0.37 -8.22
CA PRO A 262 6.98 0.28 -8.09
C PRO A 262 8.04 -0.71 -7.58
N ASN A 263 8.44 -1.65 -8.40
CA ASN A 263 9.53 -2.58 -8.13
C ASN A 263 10.53 -2.59 -9.30
N LEU A 264 11.67 -3.26 -9.12
CA LEU A 264 12.75 -3.28 -10.12
C LEU A 264 12.34 -3.87 -11.47
N THR A 265 11.36 -4.77 -11.47
CA THR A 265 10.86 -5.43 -12.68
C THR A 265 9.93 -4.51 -13.48
N TYR A 266 8.91 -3.95 -12.83
CA TYR A 266 7.87 -3.17 -13.51
C TYR A 266 8.23 -1.69 -13.69
N ALA A 267 9.04 -1.10 -12.80
CA ALA A 267 9.59 0.24 -12.99
C ALA A 267 10.91 0.26 -13.77
N SER A 268 11.07 -0.65 -14.74
CA SER A 268 12.31 -0.83 -15.51
C SER A 268 12.76 0.43 -16.26
N THR A 269 11.83 1.28 -16.71
CA THR A 269 12.15 2.56 -17.36
C THR A 269 12.88 3.49 -16.39
N LEU A 270 12.43 3.62 -15.15
CA LEU A 270 13.12 4.40 -14.11
C LEU A 270 14.48 3.78 -13.79
N VAL A 271 14.53 2.46 -13.57
CA VAL A 271 15.79 1.74 -13.25
C VAL A 271 16.83 2.01 -14.33
N LYS A 272 16.47 1.84 -15.61
CA LYS A 272 17.38 2.10 -16.73
C LYS A 272 17.82 3.56 -16.79
N ALA A 273 16.89 4.51 -16.62
CA ALA A 273 17.21 5.92 -16.63
C ALA A 273 18.23 6.30 -15.54
N LEU A 274 18.13 5.71 -14.34
CA LEU A 274 19.10 5.92 -13.28
C LEU A 274 20.44 5.25 -13.54
N GLN A 275 20.46 4.06 -14.15
CA GLN A 275 21.70 3.39 -14.53
C GLN A 275 22.50 4.19 -15.55
N ASP A 276 21.82 4.73 -16.55
CA ASP A 276 22.44 5.46 -17.66
C ASP A 276 22.71 6.94 -17.30
N GLY A 277 21.87 7.55 -16.44
CA GLY A 277 21.93 8.97 -16.10
C GLY A 277 22.68 9.31 -14.82
N GLU A 278 22.73 10.61 -14.53
CA GLU A 278 23.37 11.18 -13.34
C GLU A 278 22.27 11.72 -12.38
N TYR A 279 21.61 10.78 -11.70
CA TYR A 279 20.59 11.09 -10.69
C TYR A 279 21.07 10.72 -9.30
N ASP A 280 20.71 11.54 -8.31
CA ASP A 280 21.02 11.30 -6.89
C ASP A 280 19.98 10.41 -6.20
N LEU A 281 18.74 10.47 -6.71
CA LEU A 281 17.61 9.67 -6.21
C LEU A 281 16.64 9.35 -7.33
N GLY A 282 16.10 8.14 -7.31
CA GLY A 282 14.93 7.74 -8.09
C GLY A 282 13.80 7.32 -7.18
N ALA A 283 12.56 7.63 -7.58
CA ALA A 283 11.37 7.17 -6.88
C ALA A 283 10.27 6.78 -7.87
N ALA A 284 9.49 5.75 -7.53
CA ALA A 284 8.32 5.36 -8.28
C ALA A 284 7.14 5.12 -7.35
N PHE A 285 5.92 5.31 -7.87
CA PHE A 285 4.67 5.10 -7.15
C PHE A 285 3.76 4.13 -7.91
N ASP A 286 2.88 3.41 -7.18
CA ASP A 286 1.88 2.57 -7.82
C ASP A 286 0.65 3.34 -8.33
N GLY A 287 -0.31 2.62 -8.90
CA GLY A 287 -1.47 3.19 -9.58
C GLY A 287 -2.27 4.16 -8.71
N ASP A 288 -2.47 3.87 -7.42
CA ASP A 288 -3.22 4.70 -6.47
C ASP A 288 -2.35 5.51 -5.48
N GLY A 289 -1.03 5.43 -5.62
CA GLY A 289 -0.08 6.28 -4.92
C GLY A 289 0.17 5.92 -3.45
N ASP A 290 -0.20 4.72 -3.04
CA ASP A 290 0.00 4.28 -1.67
C ASP A 290 1.34 3.57 -1.45
N ARG A 291 2.04 3.14 -2.52
CA ARG A 291 3.35 2.50 -2.48
C ARG A 291 4.45 3.39 -3.03
N ASN A 292 5.70 3.07 -2.64
CA ASN A 292 6.88 3.77 -3.12
C ASN A 292 8.08 2.84 -3.28
N MET A 293 8.90 3.08 -4.30
CA MET A 293 10.24 2.53 -4.42
C MET A 293 11.24 3.66 -4.34
N ILE A 294 12.34 3.46 -3.62
CA ILE A 294 13.46 4.41 -3.51
C ILE A 294 14.70 3.77 -4.11
N LEU A 295 15.36 4.52 -4.99
CA LEU A 295 16.64 4.16 -5.60
C LEU A 295 17.65 5.26 -5.35
N GLY A 296 18.89 4.91 -5.09
CA GLY A 296 20.02 5.82 -5.10
C GLY A 296 20.69 5.92 -6.47
N LYS A 297 21.91 6.49 -6.53
CA LYS A 297 22.69 6.63 -7.76
C LYS A 297 22.86 5.29 -8.48
N LYS A 298 22.82 5.33 -9.82
CA LYS A 298 22.98 4.15 -10.68
C LYS A 298 22.01 3.02 -10.33
N ALA A 299 20.80 3.38 -9.88
CA ALA A 299 19.74 2.48 -9.46
C ALA A 299 20.10 1.61 -8.23
N PHE A 300 20.87 2.15 -7.30
CA PHE A 300 21.15 1.48 -6.03
C PHE A 300 19.83 1.26 -5.27
N PHE A 301 19.45 0.00 -5.14
CA PHE A 301 18.13 -0.37 -4.60
C PHE A 301 18.10 -0.28 -3.07
N ILE A 302 17.07 0.39 -2.56
CA ILE A 302 16.74 0.43 -1.13
C ILE A 302 15.62 -0.56 -0.87
N ASN A 303 15.93 -1.65 -0.17
CA ASN A 303 14.91 -2.61 0.25
C ASN A 303 13.87 -1.91 1.15
N PRO A 304 12.56 -2.14 0.99
CA PRO A 304 11.52 -1.51 1.81
C PRO A 304 11.70 -1.71 3.32
N SER A 305 12.20 -2.87 3.75
CA SER A 305 12.49 -3.13 5.17
C SER A 305 13.60 -2.23 5.71
N ASP A 306 14.64 -1.99 4.92
CA ASP A 306 15.73 -1.07 5.25
C ASP A 306 15.25 0.39 5.19
N SER A 307 14.45 0.76 4.18
CA SER A 307 13.86 2.09 4.06
C SER A 307 13.08 2.45 5.32
N LEU A 308 12.22 1.54 5.80
CA LEU A 308 11.48 1.72 7.05
C LEU A 308 12.40 1.96 8.25
N ALA A 309 13.48 1.17 8.37
CA ALA A 309 14.43 1.28 9.48
C ALA A 309 15.24 2.60 9.43
N VAL A 310 15.67 3.01 8.23
CA VAL A 310 16.36 4.30 8.03
C VAL A 310 15.46 5.45 8.41
N LEU A 311 14.21 5.46 7.95
CA LEU A 311 13.25 6.50 8.31
C LEU A 311 12.97 6.52 9.81
N ALA A 312 12.78 5.35 10.45
CA ALA A 312 12.57 5.24 11.89
C ALA A 312 13.71 5.87 12.70
N ASN A 313 14.96 5.64 12.28
CA ASN A 313 16.14 6.20 12.96
C ASN A 313 16.30 7.71 12.77
N ASN A 314 15.62 8.29 11.78
CA ASN A 314 15.80 9.70 11.38
C ASN A 314 14.51 10.52 11.45
N LEU A 315 13.45 10.05 12.10
CA LEU A 315 12.16 10.77 12.14
C LEU A 315 12.26 12.18 12.71
N GLU A 316 13.21 12.43 13.63
CA GLU A 316 13.43 13.76 14.21
C GLU A 316 13.91 14.80 13.18
N CYS A 317 14.35 14.40 11.99
CA CYS A 317 14.60 15.30 10.86
C CYS A 317 13.30 15.94 10.33
N ILE A 318 12.14 15.38 10.66
CA ILE A 318 10.83 15.83 10.19
C ILE A 318 10.16 16.65 11.30
N PRO A 319 9.80 17.91 11.06
CA PRO A 319 9.22 18.80 12.07
C PRO A 319 8.00 18.22 12.80
N TYR A 320 7.15 17.49 12.10
CA TYR A 320 5.98 16.84 12.69
C TYR A 320 6.37 15.94 13.89
N PHE A 321 7.37 15.07 13.73
CA PHE A 321 7.80 14.16 14.80
C PHE A 321 8.63 14.86 15.86
N LYS A 322 9.39 15.88 15.47
CA LYS A 322 10.13 16.72 16.43
C LYS A 322 9.17 17.42 17.40
N THR A 323 8.02 17.84 16.92
CA THR A 323 6.99 18.54 17.71
C THR A 323 6.11 17.56 18.52
N ASN A 324 5.63 16.48 17.87
CA ASN A 324 4.65 15.57 18.48
C ASN A 324 5.29 14.37 19.19
N GLY A 325 6.61 14.19 19.05
CA GLY A 325 7.33 13.02 19.55
C GLY A 325 7.10 11.77 18.71
N VAL A 326 7.98 10.80 18.88
CA VAL A 326 7.89 9.46 18.29
C VAL A 326 7.31 8.51 19.33
N LYS A 327 6.22 7.82 19.01
CA LYS A 327 5.48 6.91 19.91
C LYS A 327 6.03 5.49 19.81
N GLY A 328 5.85 4.82 18.69
CA GLY A 328 6.30 3.46 18.42
C GLY A 328 6.42 3.18 16.93
N PHE A 329 6.90 1.97 16.62
CA PHE A 329 7.08 1.47 15.26
C PHE A 329 6.33 0.18 15.05
N ALA A 330 5.97 -0.10 13.80
CA ALA A 330 5.37 -1.37 13.43
C ALA A 330 5.83 -1.82 12.03
N ARG A 331 5.84 -3.13 11.84
CA ARG A 331 6.01 -3.76 10.54
C ARG A 331 5.05 -4.93 10.37
N SER A 332 4.72 -5.25 9.12
CA SER A 332 4.04 -6.51 8.88
C SER A 332 4.96 -7.70 9.17
N MET A 333 4.38 -8.84 9.53
CA MET A 333 5.14 -10.05 9.88
C MET A 333 6.12 -10.49 8.78
N PRO A 334 5.76 -10.48 7.48
CA PRO A 334 6.72 -10.85 6.44
C PRO A 334 7.81 -9.79 6.18
N THR A 335 7.64 -8.57 6.63
CA THR A 335 8.65 -7.50 6.50
C THR A 335 9.89 -7.80 7.33
N GLY A 336 11.07 -7.52 6.80
CA GLY A 336 12.34 -7.73 7.50
C GLY A 336 12.45 -6.95 8.80
N ALA A 337 13.17 -7.50 9.77
CA ALA A 337 13.27 -7.00 11.15
C ALA A 337 14.30 -5.88 11.36
N ALA A 338 14.70 -5.16 10.31
CA ALA A 338 15.66 -4.06 10.44
C ALA A 338 15.16 -2.96 11.40
N VAL A 339 13.87 -2.59 11.35
CA VAL A 339 13.26 -1.59 12.22
C VAL A 339 13.20 -2.02 13.69
N ASP A 340 13.19 -3.32 13.98
CA ASP A 340 13.18 -3.86 15.35
C ASP A 340 14.41 -3.40 16.12
N ARG A 341 15.57 -3.34 15.45
CA ARG A 341 16.83 -2.91 16.05
C ARG A 341 16.84 -1.42 16.35
N VAL A 342 16.22 -0.62 15.48
CA VAL A 342 16.03 0.82 15.72
C VAL A 342 15.11 1.03 16.91
N ALA A 343 13.98 0.32 16.97
CA ALA A 343 13.04 0.40 18.09
C ALA A 343 13.74 0.08 19.43
N ALA A 344 14.51 -1.01 19.46
CA ALA A 344 15.27 -1.42 20.65
C ALA A 344 16.28 -0.33 21.07
N LYS A 345 17.04 0.23 20.12
CA LYS A 345 18.01 1.31 20.43
C LYS A 345 17.33 2.58 20.94
N CYS A 346 16.18 2.93 20.37
CA CYS A 346 15.44 4.14 20.76
C CYS A 346 14.53 3.94 21.98
N GLY A 347 14.44 2.72 22.52
CA GLY A 347 13.54 2.39 23.64
C GLY A 347 12.06 2.57 23.28
N LYS A 348 11.68 2.28 22.03
CA LYS A 348 10.31 2.41 21.53
C LYS A 348 9.64 1.06 21.40
N GLU A 349 8.31 1.04 21.54
CA GLU A 349 7.53 -0.17 21.25
C GLU A 349 7.68 -0.55 19.77
N LEU A 350 7.73 -1.86 19.53
CA LEU A 350 7.66 -2.44 18.20
C LEU A 350 6.50 -3.42 18.13
N PHE A 351 5.75 -3.33 17.05
CA PHE A 351 4.63 -4.24 16.77
C PHE A 351 4.90 -5.02 15.49
N GLU A 352 4.82 -6.35 15.57
CA GLU A 352 4.77 -7.25 14.44
C GLU A 352 3.30 -7.63 14.19
N VAL A 353 2.73 -7.20 13.06
CA VAL A 353 1.31 -7.37 12.75
C VAL A 353 1.12 -8.17 11.46
N PRO A 354 -0.07 -8.72 11.18
CA PRO A 354 -0.37 -9.33 9.89
C PRO A 354 -0.24 -8.31 8.74
N THR A 355 -0.19 -8.82 7.51
CA THR A 355 -0.31 -7.95 6.33
C THR A 355 -1.70 -7.33 6.29
N GLY A 356 -1.76 -6.02 6.08
CA GLY A 356 -2.99 -5.24 6.00
C GLY A 356 -2.96 -3.99 6.88
N TRP A 357 -3.28 -2.85 6.27
CA TRP A 357 -3.10 -1.53 6.90
C TRP A 357 -4.01 -1.26 8.10
N LYS A 358 -5.15 -1.99 8.21
CA LYS A 358 -6.08 -1.88 9.34
C LYS A 358 -5.43 -2.12 10.71
N PHE A 359 -4.45 -3.03 10.77
CA PHE A 359 -3.74 -3.34 12.02
C PHE A 359 -2.87 -2.17 12.50
N PHE A 360 -2.24 -1.47 11.55
CA PHE A 360 -1.51 -0.24 11.87
C PHE A 360 -2.47 0.88 12.29
N GLY A 361 -3.62 1.00 11.62
CA GLY A 361 -4.66 1.98 11.96
C GLY A 361 -5.13 1.88 13.40
N ASN A 362 -5.37 0.66 13.90
CA ASN A 362 -5.75 0.43 15.30
C ASN A 362 -4.70 0.97 16.29
N LEU A 363 -3.42 0.69 16.03
CA LEU A 363 -2.32 1.18 16.87
C LEU A 363 -2.15 2.70 16.79
N MET A 364 -2.35 3.30 15.61
CA MET A 364 -2.34 4.75 15.44
C MET A 364 -3.47 5.44 16.19
N ASP A 365 -4.69 4.90 16.11
CA ASP A 365 -5.87 5.43 16.81
C ASP A 365 -5.73 5.30 18.34
N ALA A 366 -5.03 4.27 18.81
CA ALA A 366 -4.67 4.12 20.22
C ALA A 366 -3.47 5.00 20.67
N GLY A 367 -2.89 5.81 19.79
CA GLY A 367 -1.76 6.69 20.09
C GLY A 367 -0.44 5.95 20.38
N ARG A 368 -0.26 4.72 19.87
CA ARG A 368 0.91 3.87 20.13
C ARG A 368 1.87 3.75 18.95
N LEU A 369 1.52 4.29 17.78
CA LEU A 369 2.28 4.12 16.55
C LEU A 369 2.57 5.46 15.87
N SER A 370 3.81 5.69 15.46
CA SER A 370 4.23 6.84 14.65
C SER A 370 4.59 6.47 13.22
N LEU A 371 5.28 5.36 13.01
CA LEU A 371 5.76 4.93 11.69
C LEU A 371 5.56 3.44 11.52
N CYS A 372 5.15 3.04 10.33
CA CYS A 372 4.99 1.63 9.97
C CYS A 372 5.28 1.38 8.49
N GLY A 373 5.51 0.12 8.15
CA GLY A 373 5.76 -0.27 6.77
C GLY A 373 5.58 -1.76 6.50
N GLU A 374 5.52 -2.04 5.21
CA GLU A 374 5.41 -3.39 4.66
C GLU A 374 6.48 -3.59 3.57
N GLU A 375 6.97 -4.81 3.45
CA GLU A 375 7.94 -5.21 2.41
C GLU A 375 7.41 -5.02 0.99
N SER A 376 6.10 -4.89 0.85
CA SER A 376 5.39 -4.65 -0.40
C SER A 376 5.41 -3.17 -0.83
N PHE A 377 6.43 -2.42 -0.43
CA PHE A 377 6.64 -1.01 -0.77
C PHE A 377 5.65 -0.04 -0.11
N GLY A 378 4.94 -0.47 0.94
CA GLY A 378 4.06 0.39 1.73
C GLY A 378 4.78 1.00 2.93
N THR A 379 4.75 2.33 3.05
CA THR A 379 5.26 3.07 4.20
C THR A 379 4.25 4.15 4.58
N GLY A 380 4.09 4.41 5.86
CA GLY A 380 3.22 5.48 6.32
C GLY A 380 3.42 5.82 7.79
N SER A 381 2.81 6.91 8.20
CA SER A 381 2.84 7.41 9.57
C SER A 381 1.43 7.74 10.07
N ASP A 382 1.34 8.19 11.31
CA ASP A 382 0.06 8.51 11.96
C ASP A 382 -0.60 9.81 11.44
N HIS A 383 -0.05 10.43 10.40
CA HIS A 383 -0.63 11.61 9.74
C HIS A 383 -1.95 11.30 9.03
N ILE A 384 -2.07 10.09 8.49
CA ILE A 384 -3.30 9.53 7.90
C ILE A 384 -3.49 8.08 8.36
N ARG A 385 -4.42 7.33 7.75
CA ARG A 385 -4.65 5.91 8.08
C ARG A 385 -4.49 4.98 6.88
N GLU A 386 -3.70 5.41 5.90
CA GLU A 386 -3.28 4.65 4.72
C GLU A 386 -1.77 4.71 4.52
N LYS A 387 -1.24 3.86 3.69
CA LYS A 387 0.11 3.98 3.13
C LYS A 387 0.23 5.25 2.32
N ASP A 388 1.41 5.82 2.25
CA ASP A 388 1.62 7.10 1.55
C ASP A 388 2.98 7.14 0.85
N GLY A 389 2.96 6.94 -0.46
CA GLY A 389 4.18 6.91 -1.27
C GLY A 389 4.89 8.25 -1.33
N ILE A 390 4.16 9.33 -1.54
CA ILE A 390 4.74 10.69 -1.64
C ILE A 390 5.30 11.13 -0.28
N TRP A 391 4.61 10.83 0.82
CA TRP A 391 5.12 11.07 2.16
C TRP A 391 6.49 10.40 2.38
N ALA A 392 6.63 9.14 1.95
CA ALA A 392 7.89 8.40 2.08
C ALA A 392 9.05 9.05 1.30
N VAL A 393 8.79 9.55 0.09
CA VAL A 393 9.80 10.30 -0.70
C VAL A 393 10.17 11.62 -0.02
N LEU A 394 9.20 12.37 0.47
CA LEU A 394 9.45 13.61 1.23
C LEU A 394 10.22 13.34 2.53
N ALA A 395 9.95 12.21 3.20
CA ALA A 395 10.70 11.78 4.37
C ALA A 395 12.18 11.50 4.03
N TRP A 396 12.44 10.76 2.94
CA TRP A 396 13.80 10.55 2.45
C TRP A 396 14.51 11.86 2.10
N LEU A 397 13.85 12.76 1.39
CA LEU A 397 14.41 14.08 1.05
C LEU A 397 14.72 14.90 2.32
N SER A 398 13.89 14.80 3.36
CA SER A 398 14.15 15.44 4.65
C SER A 398 15.40 14.87 5.33
N VAL A 399 15.58 13.56 5.30
CA VAL A 399 16.78 12.91 5.86
C VAL A 399 18.03 13.34 5.08
N ILE A 400 17.98 13.32 3.75
CA ILE A 400 19.09 13.73 2.87
C ILE A 400 19.44 15.20 3.11
N ALA A 401 18.42 16.08 3.20
CA ALA A 401 18.63 17.52 3.43
C ALA A 401 19.28 17.81 4.78
N ASN A 402 18.89 17.08 5.82
CA ASN A 402 19.43 17.26 7.18
C ASN A 402 20.82 16.66 7.35
N THR A 403 21.09 15.50 6.74
CA THR A 403 22.38 14.82 6.89
C THR A 403 23.44 15.29 5.89
N GLY A 404 23.03 15.82 4.75
CA GLY A 404 23.90 16.15 3.64
C GLY A 404 24.55 14.93 2.97
N GLN A 405 24.04 13.72 3.21
CA GLN A 405 24.58 12.46 2.71
C GLN A 405 23.78 11.94 1.52
N SER A 406 24.43 11.14 0.67
CA SER A 406 23.71 10.42 -0.40
C SER A 406 22.86 9.29 0.16
N VAL A 407 21.90 8.82 -0.64
CA VAL A 407 21.02 7.68 -0.30
C VAL A 407 21.85 6.47 0.11
N GLU A 408 22.87 6.13 -0.67
CA GLU A 408 23.76 4.98 -0.41
C GLU A 408 24.54 5.14 0.90
N THR A 409 25.07 6.35 1.13
CA THR A 409 25.84 6.65 2.35
C THR A 409 24.96 6.53 3.58
N ILE A 410 23.74 7.04 3.54
CA ILE A 410 22.77 6.92 4.63
C ILE A 410 22.51 5.44 4.95
N LEU A 411 22.25 4.62 3.93
CA LEU A 411 21.96 3.20 4.13
C LEU A 411 23.18 2.42 4.65
N ILE A 412 24.35 2.64 4.06
CA ILE A 412 25.60 1.96 4.49
C ILE A 412 25.94 2.35 5.92
N ASN A 413 25.79 3.61 6.31
CA ASN A 413 26.00 4.06 7.69
C ASN A 413 24.96 3.46 8.66
N HIS A 414 23.74 3.27 8.21
CA HIS A 414 22.71 2.56 8.96
C HIS A 414 23.17 1.10 9.23
N TRP A 415 23.61 0.37 8.23
CA TRP A 415 24.14 -0.99 8.38
C TRP A 415 25.38 -1.05 9.27
N LYS A 416 26.30 -0.09 9.16
CA LYS A 416 27.47 0.01 10.05
C LYS A 416 27.09 0.23 11.51
N THR A 417 25.91 0.80 11.77
CA THR A 417 25.43 1.09 13.12
C THR A 417 24.62 -0.07 13.71
N PHE A 418 23.74 -0.67 12.92
CA PHE A 418 22.75 -1.65 13.37
C PHE A 418 23.03 -3.08 12.91
N GLY A 419 23.98 -3.30 12.00
CA GLY A 419 24.07 -4.51 11.22
C GLY A 419 23.10 -4.48 10.06
N ARG A 420 23.12 -5.52 9.24
CA ARG A 420 22.24 -5.66 8.09
C ARG A 420 21.32 -6.85 8.24
N ASN A 421 20.04 -6.60 8.09
CA ASN A 421 19.07 -7.64 7.84
C ASN A 421 18.99 -7.86 6.33
N PHE A 422 19.72 -8.85 5.83
CA PHE A 422 19.55 -9.30 4.46
C PHE A 422 18.13 -9.78 4.29
N PHE A 423 17.46 -9.33 3.26
CA PHE A 423 16.07 -9.64 3.00
C PHE A 423 15.81 -9.79 1.51
N THR A 424 14.98 -10.75 1.14
CA THR A 424 14.46 -10.91 -0.22
C THR A 424 13.06 -11.48 -0.21
N ARG A 425 12.30 -11.17 -1.26
CA ARG A 425 10.98 -11.75 -1.53
C ARG A 425 10.96 -12.32 -2.94
N TYR A 426 10.50 -13.56 -3.05
CA TYR A 426 10.27 -14.25 -4.32
C TYR A 426 8.77 -14.40 -4.52
N ASP A 427 8.23 -13.83 -5.59
CA ASP A 427 6.82 -13.96 -5.98
C ASP A 427 6.70 -14.94 -7.14
N TYR A 428 5.86 -15.96 -6.96
CA TYR A 428 5.46 -16.92 -7.99
C TYR A 428 4.02 -16.63 -8.36
N GLU A 429 3.84 -15.78 -9.37
CA GLU A 429 2.53 -15.25 -9.78
C GLU A 429 1.82 -16.16 -10.77
N ASN A 430 0.49 -16.00 -10.89
CA ASN A 430 -0.36 -16.71 -11.85
C ASN A 430 -0.23 -18.24 -11.74
N CYS A 431 -0.14 -18.75 -10.53
CA CYS A 431 -0.16 -20.20 -10.26
C CYS A 431 -1.61 -20.69 -10.15
N GLU A 432 -1.84 -21.96 -10.44
CA GLU A 432 -3.12 -22.60 -10.18
C GLU A 432 -3.39 -22.68 -8.67
N SER A 433 -4.60 -22.31 -8.26
CA SER A 433 -4.94 -22.17 -6.84
C SER A 433 -4.90 -23.50 -6.09
N GLU A 434 -5.38 -24.57 -6.70
CA GLU A 434 -5.47 -25.89 -6.02
C GLU A 434 -4.08 -26.47 -5.68
N PRO A 435 -3.11 -26.57 -6.62
CA PRO A 435 -1.75 -26.99 -6.28
C PRO A 435 -1.08 -26.11 -5.23
N CYS A 436 -1.33 -24.78 -5.26
CA CYS A 436 -0.79 -23.87 -4.25
C CYS A 436 -1.36 -24.15 -2.86
N ASN A 437 -2.66 -24.35 -2.74
CA ASN A 437 -3.31 -24.69 -1.47
C ASN A 437 -2.80 -26.04 -0.93
N GLN A 438 -2.63 -27.01 -1.81
CA GLN A 438 -2.09 -28.32 -1.43
C GLN A 438 -0.64 -28.21 -0.93
N MET A 439 0.21 -27.46 -1.65
CA MET A 439 1.58 -27.18 -1.21
C MET A 439 1.60 -26.56 0.19
N MET A 440 0.83 -25.51 0.41
CA MET A 440 0.78 -24.82 1.70
C MET A 440 0.31 -25.75 2.83
N SER A 441 -0.70 -26.57 2.57
CA SER A 441 -1.23 -27.52 3.56
C SER A 441 -0.22 -28.61 3.93
N GLU A 442 0.43 -29.20 2.93
CA GLU A 442 1.43 -30.26 3.17
C GLU A 442 2.68 -29.69 3.85
N PHE A 443 3.10 -28.48 3.44
CA PHE A 443 4.23 -27.80 4.06
C PHE A 443 3.92 -27.43 5.53
N GLU A 444 2.72 -26.92 5.83
CA GLU A 444 2.31 -26.61 7.20
C GLU A 444 2.36 -27.86 8.09
N LYS A 445 1.82 -28.99 7.63
CA LYS A 445 1.87 -30.26 8.36
C LYS A 445 3.30 -30.72 8.63
N TYR A 446 4.17 -30.64 7.62
CA TYR A 446 5.57 -31.05 7.76
C TYR A 446 6.31 -30.19 8.77
N ILE A 447 6.25 -28.86 8.63
CA ILE A 447 7.09 -27.94 9.39
C ILE A 447 6.60 -27.73 10.83
N THR A 448 5.33 -28.00 11.11
CA THR A 448 4.75 -27.92 12.46
C THR A 448 4.77 -29.25 13.22
N ASP A 449 5.27 -30.34 12.62
CA ASP A 449 5.46 -31.60 13.32
C ASP A 449 6.49 -31.42 14.46
N PRO A 450 6.14 -31.67 15.72
CA PRO A 450 7.07 -31.55 16.85
C PRO A 450 8.38 -32.33 16.70
N LYS A 451 8.39 -33.39 15.88
CA LYS A 451 9.56 -34.25 15.66
C LYS A 451 10.71 -33.54 14.91
N ILE A 452 10.42 -32.46 14.15
CA ILE A 452 11.45 -31.74 13.39
C ILE A 452 12.11 -30.62 14.17
N LYS A 453 11.65 -30.31 15.38
CA LYS A 453 12.30 -29.30 16.24
C LYS A 453 13.75 -29.68 16.51
N GLY A 454 14.68 -28.74 16.27
CA GLY A 454 16.11 -28.98 16.36
C GLY A 454 16.72 -29.68 15.14
N GLN A 455 15.91 -29.99 14.11
CA GLN A 455 16.42 -30.55 12.85
C GLN A 455 17.41 -29.57 12.22
N LYS A 456 18.47 -30.16 11.65
CA LYS A 456 19.48 -29.41 10.89
C LYS A 456 19.16 -29.46 9.41
N PHE A 457 19.16 -28.29 8.78
CA PHE A 457 19.09 -28.13 7.34
C PHE A 457 20.43 -27.63 6.84
N ILE A 458 20.99 -28.26 5.82
CA ILE A 458 22.35 -28.00 5.35
C ILE A 458 22.30 -27.65 3.87
N PHE A 459 22.95 -26.54 3.52
CA PHE A 459 23.21 -26.17 2.14
C PHE A 459 24.66 -25.66 2.02
N GLY A 460 25.49 -26.40 1.28
CA GLY A 460 26.93 -26.14 1.23
C GLY A 460 27.57 -26.19 2.62
N SER A 461 28.21 -25.12 3.02
CA SER A 461 28.82 -24.97 4.36
C SER A 461 27.86 -24.37 5.41
N LYS A 462 26.68 -23.90 5.03
CA LYS A 462 25.70 -23.30 5.95
C LYS A 462 24.84 -24.38 6.58
N VAL A 463 24.64 -24.25 7.90
CA VAL A 463 23.81 -25.13 8.70
C VAL A 463 22.79 -24.29 9.44
N TYR A 464 21.51 -24.58 9.26
CA TYR A 464 20.40 -23.94 9.92
C TYR A 464 19.71 -24.94 10.87
N ILE A 465 19.58 -24.58 12.14
CA ILE A 465 18.95 -25.43 13.15
C ILE A 465 17.57 -24.88 13.42
N LEU A 466 16.54 -25.69 13.21
CA LEU A 466 15.14 -25.27 13.40
C LEU A 466 14.88 -24.96 14.87
N LYS A 467 14.55 -23.72 15.15
CA LYS A 467 14.14 -23.22 16.47
C LYS A 467 12.64 -23.34 16.69
N GLN A 468 11.87 -22.82 15.73
CA GLN A 468 10.40 -22.75 15.81
C GLN A 468 9.82 -22.67 14.41
N ALA A 469 8.65 -23.27 14.24
CA ALA A 469 7.80 -23.03 13.07
C ALA A 469 6.35 -22.94 13.50
N ASP A 470 5.60 -22.03 12.87
CA ASP A 470 4.19 -21.82 13.13
C ASP A 470 3.45 -21.27 11.90
N ASN A 471 2.13 -21.29 11.95
CA ASN A 471 1.31 -20.46 11.09
C ASN A 471 0.89 -19.25 11.91
N PHE A 472 1.39 -18.07 11.53
CA PHE A 472 1.31 -16.85 12.32
C PHE A 472 -0.12 -16.51 12.74
N GLU A 473 -0.30 -16.32 14.03
CA GLU A 473 -1.53 -15.83 14.66
C GLU A 473 -1.24 -14.51 15.36
N TYR A 474 -2.15 -13.57 15.24
CA TYR A 474 -2.04 -12.25 15.85
C TYR A 474 -3.28 -11.95 16.70
N CYS A 475 -3.04 -11.55 17.94
CA CYS A 475 -4.05 -10.97 18.81
C CYS A 475 -3.83 -9.46 18.89
N ASP A 476 -4.78 -8.70 18.36
CA ASP A 476 -4.68 -7.24 18.34
C ASP A 476 -4.70 -6.69 19.78
N PRO A 477 -3.68 -5.91 20.18
CA PRO A 477 -3.59 -5.42 21.56
C PRO A 477 -4.66 -4.37 21.89
N ILE A 478 -5.35 -3.81 20.91
CA ILE A 478 -6.34 -2.75 21.06
C ILE A 478 -7.75 -3.33 21.16
N ASP A 479 -8.23 -4.02 20.11
CA ASP A 479 -9.60 -4.53 20.03
C ASP A 479 -9.74 -6.00 20.44
N LYS A 480 -8.61 -6.67 20.75
CA LYS A 480 -8.53 -8.08 21.15
C LYS A 480 -9.01 -9.08 20.09
N SER A 481 -9.18 -8.63 18.85
CA SER A 481 -9.49 -9.53 17.74
C SER A 481 -8.32 -10.48 17.47
N VAL A 482 -8.65 -11.71 17.04
CA VAL A 482 -7.65 -12.73 16.73
C VAL A 482 -7.70 -13.06 15.25
N THR A 483 -6.56 -12.86 14.58
CA THR A 483 -6.40 -13.15 13.15
C THR A 483 -5.44 -14.33 12.99
N ARG A 484 -5.90 -15.43 12.37
CA ARG A 484 -5.16 -16.67 12.23
C ARG A 484 -4.70 -16.92 10.81
N LYS A 485 -3.73 -17.84 10.66
CA LYS A 485 -3.22 -18.33 9.37
C LYS A 485 -2.69 -17.21 8.46
N GLN A 486 -1.84 -16.36 9.03
CA GLN A 486 -1.32 -15.18 8.33
C GLN A 486 0.01 -15.42 7.61
N GLY A 487 0.50 -16.64 7.62
CA GLY A 487 1.70 -17.10 6.92
C GLY A 487 2.46 -18.14 7.72
N ILE A 488 3.05 -19.11 7.03
CA ILE A 488 3.85 -20.17 7.64
C ILE A 488 5.25 -19.62 7.85
N ARG A 489 5.67 -19.50 9.12
CA ARG A 489 7.00 -19.01 9.52
C ARG A 489 7.89 -20.16 9.94
N VAL A 490 9.14 -20.08 9.52
CA VAL A 490 10.21 -20.98 9.94
C VAL A 490 11.36 -20.13 10.48
N LEU A 491 11.67 -20.30 11.76
CA LEU A 491 12.71 -19.53 12.46
C LEU A 491 13.84 -20.48 12.86
N PHE A 492 15.08 -20.05 12.66
CA PHE A 492 16.28 -20.79 13.01
C PHE A 492 16.97 -20.20 14.24
N GLU A 493 17.88 -20.97 14.85
CA GLU A 493 18.59 -20.56 16.08
C GLU A 493 19.51 -19.36 15.87
N ASP A 494 20.05 -19.19 14.66
CA ASP A 494 20.89 -18.04 14.28
C ASP A 494 20.09 -16.75 14.05
N GLY A 495 18.75 -16.80 14.19
CA GLY A 495 17.85 -15.69 13.96
C GLY A 495 17.42 -15.51 12.51
N SER A 496 17.94 -16.32 11.57
CA SER A 496 17.43 -16.33 10.20
C SER A 496 16.04 -16.92 10.15
N ARG A 497 15.27 -16.55 9.14
CA ARG A 497 13.91 -17.06 8.93
C ARG A 497 13.50 -17.04 7.48
N PHE A 498 12.54 -17.85 7.16
CA PHE A 498 11.74 -17.65 5.97
C PHE A 498 10.24 -17.81 6.25
N VAL A 499 9.44 -17.23 5.36
CA VAL A 499 7.98 -17.22 5.47
C VAL A 499 7.38 -17.57 4.12
N PHE A 500 6.36 -18.44 4.12
CA PHE A 500 5.51 -18.65 2.95
C PHE A 500 4.12 -18.07 3.18
N ARG A 501 3.64 -17.34 2.17
CA ARG A 501 2.26 -16.85 2.12
C ARG A 501 1.64 -17.16 0.77
N LEU A 502 0.35 -17.47 0.80
CA LEU A 502 -0.49 -17.57 -0.38
C LEU A 502 -1.37 -16.32 -0.45
N SER A 503 -1.28 -15.62 -1.56
CA SER A 503 -2.07 -14.43 -1.83
C SER A 503 -2.92 -14.66 -3.07
N GLY A 504 -4.22 -14.39 -2.96
CA GLY A 504 -5.10 -14.27 -4.12
C GLY A 504 -5.19 -12.80 -4.53
N THR A 505 -4.78 -12.45 -5.75
CA THR A 505 -4.86 -11.07 -6.24
C THR A 505 -6.22 -10.69 -6.84
N GLY A 506 -7.20 -11.59 -6.78
CA GLY A 506 -8.61 -11.33 -7.10
C GLY A 506 -9.10 -11.82 -8.45
N SER A 507 -8.40 -11.64 -9.56
CA SER A 507 -8.95 -11.96 -10.90
C SER A 507 -8.27 -13.10 -11.62
N SER A 508 -7.00 -13.40 -11.35
CA SER A 508 -6.27 -14.44 -12.08
C SER A 508 -5.27 -15.17 -11.19
N GLY A 509 -5.56 -16.44 -10.87
CA GLY A 509 -4.63 -17.34 -10.23
C GLY A 509 -4.27 -16.98 -8.78
N ALA A 510 -3.37 -17.77 -8.20
CA ALA A 510 -2.79 -17.56 -6.89
C ALA A 510 -1.33 -17.07 -7.03
N THR A 511 -0.85 -16.35 -6.04
CA THR A 511 0.57 -15.97 -5.91
C THR A 511 1.13 -16.57 -4.65
N ILE A 512 2.16 -17.43 -4.78
CA ILE A 512 2.97 -17.87 -3.65
C ILE A 512 4.08 -16.84 -3.44
N ARG A 513 4.25 -16.42 -2.19
CA ARG A 513 5.34 -15.53 -1.78
C ARG A 513 6.23 -16.22 -0.77
N LEU A 514 7.52 -16.27 -1.10
CA LEU A 514 8.59 -16.69 -0.21
C LEU A 514 9.36 -15.46 0.23
N TYR A 515 9.46 -15.26 1.52
CA TYR A 515 10.28 -14.22 2.16
C TYR A 515 11.44 -14.89 2.87
N ALA A 516 12.64 -14.40 2.69
CA ALA A 516 13.83 -14.92 3.38
C ALA A 516 14.61 -13.76 4.01
N GLU A 517 15.09 -13.99 5.22
CA GLU A 517 15.81 -12.99 6.02
C GLU A 517 16.93 -13.64 6.84
N SER A 518 18.10 -12.99 6.86
CA SER A 518 19.18 -13.30 7.78
C SER A 518 19.83 -12.02 8.30
N TYR A 519 20.28 -12.05 9.55
CA TYR A 519 20.96 -10.91 10.18
C TYR A 519 22.46 -11.12 10.22
N GLU A 520 23.21 -10.08 9.84
CA GLU A 520 24.65 -10.00 9.97
C GLU A 520 25.05 -8.76 10.81
N PRO A 521 25.91 -8.93 11.83
CA PRO A 521 26.34 -7.82 12.68
C PRO A 521 27.22 -6.83 11.89
N PRO A 522 27.43 -5.60 12.41
CA PRO A 522 28.24 -4.57 11.74
C PRO A 522 29.68 -4.99 11.39
N THR A 523 30.20 -5.97 12.10
CA THR A 523 31.56 -6.52 11.90
C THR A 523 31.67 -7.55 10.78
N SER A 524 30.53 -8.00 10.23
CA SER A 524 30.48 -8.98 9.13
C SER A 524 30.52 -8.31 7.77
N ASN A 525 30.41 -9.13 6.71
CA ASN A 525 30.33 -8.65 5.32
C ASN A 525 28.94 -8.07 5.01
N ILE A 526 28.64 -6.90 5.56
CA ILE A 526 27.34 -6.21 5.38
C ILE A 526 27.12 -5.67 3.96
N LEU A 527 28.15 -5.67 3.11
CA LEU A 527 28.07 -5.16 1.74
C LEU A 527 27.89 -6.27 0.69
N GLU A 528 27.80 -7.52 1.13
CA GLU A 528 27.53 -8.65 0.22
C GLU A 528 26.21 -8.47 -0.54
N ASP A 529 26.13 -9.04 -1.73
CA ASP A 529 24.86 -9.08 -2.47
C ASP A 529 23.81 -9.91 -1.71
N ALA A 530 22.59 -9.39 -1.57
CA ALA A 530 21.55 -10.03 -0.79
C ALA A 530 21.14 -11.40 -1.37
N GLN A 531 21.13 -11.55 -2.70
CA GLN A 531 20.80 -12.82 -3.34
C GLN A 531 21.88 -13.88 -3.07
N VAL A 532 23.14 -13.47 -3.00
CA VAL A 532 24.26 -14.36 -2.66
C VAL A 532 24.17 -14.78 -1.18
N ALA A 533 24.00 -13.81 -0.28
CA ALA A 533 23.91 -14.06 1.17
C ALA A 533 22.74 -14.97 1.55
N LEU A 534 21.59 -14.80 0.90
CA LEU A 534 20.34 -15.52 1.21
C LEU A 534 20.13 -16.79 0.40
N ASN A 535 20.95 -17.04 -0.66
CA ASN A 535 20.78 -18.22 -1.51
C ASN A 535 20.68 -19.53 -0.73
N PRO A 536 21.54 -19.83 0.26
CA PRO A 536 21.44 -21.08 1.03
C PRO A 536 20.07 -21.24 1.71
N LEU A 537 19.55 -20.18 2.32
CA LEU A 537 18.27 -20.17 3.02
C LEU A 537 17.10 -20.33 2.05
N VAL A 538 17.16 -19.65 0.90
CA VAL A 538 16.14 -19.77 -0.17
C VAL A 538 16.10 -21.19 -0.74
N GLN A 539 17.26 -21.81 -1.01
CA GLN A 539 17.30 -23.17 -1.54
C GLN A 539 16.71 -24.19 -0.55
N ILE A 540 17.00 -24.05 0.74
CA ILE A 540 16.38 -24.88 1.79
C ILE A 540 14.87 -24.68 1.79
N ALA A 541 14.39 -23.45 1.75
CA ALA A 541 12.96 -23.15 1.74
C ALA A 541 12.25 -23.79 0.54
N LEU A 542 12.83 -23.70 -0.65
CA LEU A 542 12.28 -24.29 -1.88
C LEU A 542 12.29 -25.82 -1.86
N GLU A 543 13.36 -26.42 -1.32
CA GLU A 543 13.49 -27.88 -1.20
C GLU A 543 12.44 -28.46 -0.25
N ILE A 544 12.34 -27.94 0.98
CA ILE A 544 11.43 -28.50 1.99
C ILE A 544 9.95 -28.20 1.72
N SER A 545 9.65 -27.09 1.03
CA SER A 545 8.28 -26.75 0.63
C SER A 545 7.81 -27.53 -0.61
N LYS A 546 8.75 -28.10 -1.37
CA LYS A 546 8.48 -28.78 -2.65
C LYS A 546 7.71 -27.90 -3.66
N LEU A 547 7.94 -26.60 -3.61
CA LEU A 547 7.22 -25.61 -4.42
C LEU A 547 7.16 -26.01 -5.89
N SER A 548 8.31 -26.36 -6.50
CA SER A 548 8.39 -26.74 -7.91
C SER A 548 7.60 -28.00 -8.23
N GLN A 549 7.54 -28.96 -7.30
CA GLN A 549 6.79 -30.22 -7.52
C GLN A 549 5.28 -29.99 -7.58
N PHE A 550 4.76 -29.09 -6.74
CA PHE A 550 3.34 -28.74 -6.72
C PHE A 550 2.93 -27.80 -7.84
N THR A 551 3.73 -26.77 -8.11
CA THR A 551 3.32 -25.65 -8.99
C THR A 551 3.90 -25.74 -10.39
N GLY A 552 4.90 -26.59 -10.62
CA GLY A 552 5.68 -26.60 -11.88
C GLY A 552 6.58 -25.39 -12.09
N ARG A 553 6.64 -24.45 -11.11
CA ARG A 553 7.46 -23.25 -11.21
C ARG A 553 8.89 -23.53 -10.77
N THR A 554 9.85 -23.20 -11.63
CA THR A 554 11.28 -23.36 -11.35
C THR A 554 11.99 -22.05 -11.01
N ALA A 555 11.35 -20.91 -11.32
CA ALA A 555 11.87 -19.58 -11.04
C ALA A 555 10.72 -18.64 -10.61
N PRO A 556 10.99 -17.64 -9.77
CA PRO A 556 10.01 -16.62 -9.41
C PRO A 556 9.73 -15.69 -10.58
N THR A 557 8.55 -15.08 -10.59
CA THR A 557 8.15 -14.03 -11.53
C THR A 557 8.82 -12.70 -11.18
N VAL A 558 8.89 -12.39 -9.88
CA VAL A 558 9.47 -11.17 -9.34
C VAL A 558 10.37 -11.51 -8.17
N ILE A 559 11.53 -10.86 -8.11
CA ILE A 559 12.44 -10.85 -6.96
C ILE A 559 12.55 -9.40 -6.46
N THR A 560 12.41 -9.25 -5.17
CA THR A 560 12.56 -7.94 -4.49
C THR A 560 13.60 -8.01 -3.40
#